data_5cc4de401f870df9d82a0bc828d3561b
#
_entry.id   5cc4de401f870df9d82a0bc828d3561b
#
_cell.length_a   1.000
_cell.length_b   1.000
_cell.length_c   1.000
_cell.angle_alpha   90.00
_cell.angle_beta   90.00
_cell.angle_gamma   90.00
#
_symmetry.space_group_name_H-M   'P 1'
#
loop_
_entity.id
_entity.type
_entity.pdbx_description
1 polymer ?
#
loop_
_entity_poly.entity_id
_entity_poly.type
_entity_poly.pdbx_seq_one_letter_code
_entity_poly.pdbx_strand_id
1 'polypeptide(L)'
;MRTSILRKSVLIAVSLPLLAGCIVERPGRTVTVVQSAPPPDEVVVEQPENPPPPRVEAVTVAPGPLDLWLWVPGCWEWRGHWVWVAGRWAPRPHPHAVWVGGHWGHRGHGYVWMGGRWR
;
A
#
# COMPACT_ATOMS: atom_id res chain seq x y z
N MET A 1 84.70 -1.03 23.35
CA MET A 1 84.50 -2.43 22.86
C MET A 1 83.00 -2.77 23.15
N ARG A 2 82.14 -2.58 22.22
CA ARG A 2 80.78 -3.21 22.19
C ARG A 2 80.19 -2.96 20.82
N THR A 3 80.31 -3.98 19.99
CA THR A 3 79.74 -4.04 18.65
C THR A 3 78.23 -4.20 18.72
N SER A 4 77.45 -3.13 18.34
CA SER A 4 76.03 -3.18 18.17
C SER A 4 75.69 -3.73 16.80
N ILE A 5 75.12 -4.91 16.77
CA ILE A 5 74.62 -5.56 15.56
C ILE A 5 73.22 -4.98 15.25
N LEU A 6 73.19 -4.16 14.21
CA LEU A 6 71.98 -3.56 13.69
C LEU A 6 71.21 -4.61 12.84
N ARG A 7 70.18 -5.18 13.41
CA ARG A 7 69.28 -6.07 12.69
C ARG A 7 68.40 -5.24 11.75
N LYS A 8 68.63 -5.29 10.47
CA LYS A 8 67.76 -4.77 9.43
C LYS A 8 66.55 -5.70 9.27
N SER A 9 65.46 -5.29 9.76
CA SER A 9 64.14 -5.95 9.47
C SER A 9 63.74 -5.65 8.06
N VAL A 10 63.76 -6.64 7.20
CA VAL A 10 63.21 -6.56 5.85
C VAL A 10 61.71 -6.77 5.93
N LEU A 11 60.96 -5.70 5.76
CA LEU A 11 59.49 -5.76 5.57
C LEU A 11 59.24 -6.22 4.14
N ILE A 12 58.82 -7.47 3.98
CA ILE A 12 58.33 -7.99 2.72
C ILE A 12 56.86 -7.48 2.60
N ALA A 13 56.68 -6.49 1.75
CA ALA A 13 55.35 -6.05 1.35
C ALA A 13 54.75 -7.07 0.38
N VAL A 14 53.83 -7.88 0.87
CA VAL A 14 53.02 -8.77 0.03
C VAL A 14 51.96 -7.90 -0.66
N SER A 15 52.23 -7.52 -1.90
CA SER A 15 51.26 -6.87 -2.76
C SER A 15 50.28 -7.93 -3.26
N LEU A 16 49.06 -7.89 -2.71
CA LEU A 16 47.94 -8.69 -3.15
C LEU A 16 47.39 -8.07 -4.46
N PRO A 17 47.37 -8.78 -5.60
CA PRO A 17 46.73 -8.25 -6.79
C PRO A 17 45.22 -8.23 -6.58
N LEU A 18 44.66 -7.02 -6.59
CA LEU A 18 43.22 -6.81 -6.74
C LEU A 18 42.83 -7.31 -8.13
N LEU A 19 42.26 -8.50 -8.17
CA LEU A 19 41.49 -8.96 -9.33
C LEU A 19 40.27 -8.10 -9.45
N ALA A 20 40.38 -7.04 -10.23
CA ALA A 20 39.23 -6.30 -10.71
C ALA A 20 38.49 -7.23 -11.68
N GLY A 21 37.58 -8.01 -11.14
CA GLY A 21 36.60 -8.74 -11.91
C GLY A 21 35.71 -7.71 -12.63
N CYS A 22 35.93 -7.53 -13.94
CA CYS A 22 34.96 -6.85 -14.79
C CYS A 22 33.66 -7.66 -14.75
N ILE A 23 32.71 -7.22 -13.97
CA ILE A 23 31.33 -7.67 -14.08
C ILE A 23 30.83 -7.12 -15.40
N VAL A 24 30.87 -7.95 -16.44
CA VAL A 24 30.14 -7.67 -17.67
C VAL A 24 28.66 -7.83 -17.32
N GLU A 25 28.01 -6.75 -16.93
CA GLU A 25 26.56 -6.68 -16.91
C GLU A 25 26.09 -6.89 -18.35
N ARG A 26 25.69 -8.12 -18.64
CA ARG A 26 24.83 -8.35 -19.80
C ARG A 26 23.58 -7.51 -19.54
N PRO A 27 23.10 -6.72 -20.50
CA PRO A 27 21.77 -6.11 -20.40
C PRO A 27 20.75 -7.23 -20.53
N GLY A 28 20.61 -7.99 -19.44
CA GLY A 28 19.49 -8.88 -19.22
C GLY A 28 18.30 -7.94 -19.13
N ARG A 29 17.36 -8.10 -20.03
CA ARG A 29 16.06 -7.45 -20.02
C ARG A 29 15.44 -7.78 -18.66
N THR A 30 15.66 -6.91 -17.69
CA THR A 30 14.99 -6.97 -16.40
C THR A 30 13.55 -6.65 -16.74
N VAL A 31 12.75 -7.69 -16.91
CA VAL A 31 11.29 -7.53 -16.86
C VAL A 31 11.02 -7.17 -15.42
N THR A 32 11.05 -5.87 -15.14
CA THR A 32 10.46 -5.35 -13.91
C THR A 32 8.98 -5.65 -14.04
N VAL A 33 8.57 -6.75 -13.44
CA VAL A 33 7.15 -6.95 -13.15
C VAL A 33 6.82 -5.79 -12.21
N VAL A 34 6.33 -4.71 -12.78
CA VAL A 34 5.67 -3.66 -12.03
C VAL A 34 4.43 -4.34 -11.48
N GLN A 35 4.59 -4.94 -10.33
CA GLN A 35 3.47 -5.36 -9.52
C GLN A 35 2.79 -4.05 -9.15
N SER A 36 1.80 -3.66 -9.94
CA SER A 36 0.97 -2.50 -9.66
C SER A 36 0.45 -2.73 -8.26
N ALA A 37 0.93 -1.94 -7.30
CA ALA A 37 0.34 -1.92 -5.98
C ALA A 37 -1.17 -1.73 -6.18
N PRO A 38 -2.02 -2.50 -5.51
CA PRO A 38 -3.45 -2.27 -5.58
C PRO A 38 -3.70 -0.80 -5.25
N PRO A 39 -4.67 -0.16 -5.90
CA PRO A 39 -5.02 1.22 -5.57
C PRO A 39 -5.24 1.29 -4.05
N PRO A 40 -4.85 2.41 -3.38
CA PRO A 40 -4.82 2.52 -1.92
C PRO A 40 -6.15 2.24 -1.22
N ASP A 41 -7.23 2.15 -1.96
CA ASP A 41 -8.59 1.89 -1.46
C ASP A 41 -9.03 0.40 -1.62
N GLU A 42 -8.20 -0.47 -2.19
CA GLU A 42 -8.51 -1.89 -2.34
C GLU A 42 -7.91 -2.68 -1.18
N VAL A 43 -8.69 -2.93 -0.15
CA VAL A 43 -8.32 -3.83 0.92
C VAL A 43 -8.72 -5.25 0.52
N VAL A 44 -7.73 -6.05 0.13
CA VAL A 44 -7.94 -7.47 -0.14
C VAL A 44 -8.06 -8.19 1.21
N VAL A 45 -9.28 -8.52 1.58
CA VAL A 45 -9.56 -9.37 2.74
C VAL A 45 -10.17 -10.66 2.21
N GLU A 46 -9.39 -11.73 2.24
CA GLU A 46 -9.92 -13.06 1.93
C GLU A 46 -10.84 -13.49 3.07
N GLN A 47 -12.15 -13.32 2.88
CA GLN A 47 -13.17 -13.73 3.83
C GLN A 47 -14.06 -14.78 3.22
N PRO A 48 -14.25 -15.91 3.90
CA PRO A 48 -15.19 -16.95 3.45
C PRO A 48 -16.66 -16.57 3.67
N GLU A 49 -16.95 -15.56 4.52
CA GLU A 49 -18.31 -15.18 4.87
C GLU A 49 -18.82 -14.03 4.01
N ASN A 50 -20.07 -14.16 3.56
CA ASN A 50 -20.77 -13.07 2.90
C ASN A 50 -20.87 -11.85 3.82
N PRO A 51 -20.62 -10.62 3.32
CA PRO A 51 -20.93 -9.42 4.07
C PRO A 51 -22.44 -9.40 4.41
N PRO A 52 -22.79 -8.98 5.61
CA PRO A 52 -24.20 -8.83 5.98
C PRO A 52 -24.91 -7.81 5.05
N PRO A 53 -26.24 -7.87 4.91
CA PRO A 53 -26.97 -6.89 4.13
C PRO A 53 -26.78 -5.49 4.70
N PRO A 54 -26.72 -4.44 3.85
CA PRO A 54 -26.61 -3.06 4.29
C PRO A 54 -27.72 -2.71 5.30
N ARG A 55 -27.37 -1.91 6.30
CA ARG A 55 -28.34 -1.40 7.27
C ARG A 55 -29.09 -0.20 6.69
N VAL A 56 -30.35 -0.11 7.01
CA VAL A 56 -31.13 1.09 6.73
C VAL A 56 -30.78 2.13 7.79
N GLU A 57 -30.34 3.30 7.36
CA GLU A 57 -29.97 4.41 8.23
C GLU A 57 -30.88 5.62 7.98
N ALA A 58 -31.22 6.32 9.06
CA ALA A 58 -31.85 7.62 8.94
C ALA A 58 -30.79 8.66 8.54
N VAL A 59 -31.00 9.31 7.40
CA VAL A 59 -30.14 10.42 6.96
C VAL A 59 -30.38 11.61 7.87
N THR A 60 -29.35 12.10 8.55
CA THR A 60 -29.44 13.28 9.39
C THR A 60 -29.52 14.56 8.55
N VAL A 61 -29.86 15.68 9.19
CA VAL A 61 -29.90 16.98 8.51
C VAL A 61 -28.48 17.33 7.99
N ALA A 62 -28.42 17.82 6.75
CA ALA A 62 -27.16 18.25 6.15
C ALA A 62 -26.56 19.43 6.93
N PRO A 63 -25.23 19.47 7.15
CA PRO A 63 -24.57 20.57 7.86
C PRO A 63 -24.49 21.86 7.04
N GLY A 64 -24.93 21.83 5.78
CA GLY A 64 -24.92 22.97 4.88
C GLY A 64 -25.61 22.66 3.55
N PRO A 65 -25.44 23.52 2.52
CA PRO A 65 -26.06 23.36 1.21
C PRO A 65 -25.68 22.04 0.54
N LEU A 66 -26.63 21.38 -0.13
CA LEU A 66 -26.44 20.06 -0.75
C LEU A 66 -25.53 20.09 -1.99
N ASP A 67 -25.23 21.23 -2.55
CA ASP A 67 -24.21 21.40 -3.58
C ASP A 67 -22.78 21.26 -3.03
N LEU A 68 -22.59 21.53 -1.73
CA LEU A 68 -21.32 21.42 -1.01
C LEU A 68 -21.20 20.13 -0.19
N TRP A 69 -22.32 19.51 0.15
CA TRP A 69 -22.35 18.33 1.01
C TRP A 69 -23.08 17.16 0.36
N LEU A 70 -22.56 15.96 0.63
CA LEU A 70 -23.19 14.72 0.19
C LEU A 70 -23.23 13.73 1.34
N TRP A 71 -24.34 13.00 1.44
CA TRP A 71 -24.44 11.86 2.35
C TRP A 71 -23.68 10.67 1.78
N VAL A 72 -22.68 10.19 2.53
CA VAL A 72 -21.99 8.93 2.26
C VAL A 72 -22.67 7.84 3.09
N PRO A 73 -23.31 6.87 2.46
CA PRO A 73 -23.97 5.79 3.19
C PRO A 73 -22.99 4.97 4.03
N GLY A 74 -23.49 4.38 5.10
CA GLY A 74 -22.70 3.44 5.91
C GLY A 74 -22.35 2.17 5.13
N CYS A 75 -21.36 1.47 5.63
CA CYS A 75 -20.88 0.23 5.04
C CYS A 75 -20.39 -0.75 6.10
N TRP A 76 -20.31 -2.01 5.73
CA TRP A 76 -19.68 -3.02 6.56
C TRP A 76 -18.17 -3.01 6.32
N GLU A 77 -17.40 -2.91 7.39
CA GLU A 77 -15.95 -3.11 7.40
C GLU A 77 -15.62 -4.45 8.07
N TRP A 78 -14.58 -5.11 7.56
CA TRP A 78 -14.03 -6.27 8.20
C TRP A 78 -12.86 -5.89 9.14
N ARG A 79 -13.01 -6.20 10.42
CA ARG A 79 -11.97 -5.99 11.46
C ARG A 79 -11.74 -7.26 12.27
N GLY A 80 -11.61 -8.42 11.58
CA GLY A 80 -11.66 -9.73 12.22
C GLY A 80 -13.09 -10.21 12.52
N HIS A 81 -14.07 -9.34 12.37
CA HIS A 81 -15.51 -9.56 12.39
C HIS A 81 -16.18 -8.39 11.66
N TRP A 82 -17.43 -8.55 11.29
CA TRP A 82 -18.18 -7.48 10.61
C TRP A 82 -18.54 -6.35 11.56
N VAL A 83 -18.09 -5.14 11.23
CA VAL A 83 -18.38 -3.90 11.95
C VAL A 83 -19.11 -2.94 11.03
N TRP A 84 -20.26 -2.43 11.47
CA TRP A 84 -20.97 -1.40 10.73
C TRP A 84 -20.34 -0.04 10.96
N VAL A 85 -19.95 0.62 9.90
CA VAL A 85 -19.53 2.02 9.91
C VAL A 85 -20.71 2.87 9.45
N ALA A 86 -21.20 3.73 10.31
CA ALA A 86 -22.36 4.55 10.04
C ALA A 86 -22.10 5.55 8.91
N GLY A 87 -23.16 5.86 8.17
CA GLY A 87 -23.12 6.91 7.17
C GLY A 87 -22.83 8.29 7.75
N ARG A 88 -22.31 9.18 6.92
CA ARG A 88 -21.95 10.54 7.34
C ARG A 88 -22.07 11.53 6.20
N TRP A 89 -22.24 12.78 6.55
CA TRP A 89 -22.08 13.88 5.60
C TRP A 89 -20.59 14.09 5.29
N ALA A 90 -20.27 14.23 4.01
CA ALA A 90 -18.93 14.54 3.54
C ALA A 90 -18.95 15.78 2.63
N PRO A 91 -17.97 16.68 2.74
CA PRO A 91 -17.85 17.80 1.82
C PRO A 91 -17.48 17.29 0.43
N ARG A 92 -18.12 17.86 -0.60
CA ARG A 92 -17.77 17.58 -1.99
C ARG A 92 -16.41 18.21 -2.30
N PRO A 93 -15.47 17.50 -2.94
CA PRO A 93 -14.17 18.06 -3.31
C PRO A 93 -14.27 19.19 -4.37
N HIS A 94 -15.34 19.16 -5.16
CA HIS A 94 -15.71 20.22 -6.11
C HIS A 94 -17.23 20.16 -6.36
N PRO A 95 -17.84 21.24 -6.87
CA PRO A 95 -19.23 21.25 -7.26
C PRO A 95 -19.54 20.10 -8.23
N HIS A 96 -20.68 19.46 -8.05
CA HIS A 96 -21.14 18.31 -8.84
C HIS A 96 -20.32 17.01 -8.68
N ALA A 97 -19.33 16.95 -7.79
CA ALA A 97 -18.67 15.67 -7.46
C ALA A 97 -19.71 14.65 -6.99
N VAL A 98 -19.60 13.43 -7.52
CA VAL A 98 -20.49 12.32 -7.19
C VAL A 98 -19.69 11.27 -6.43
N TRP A 99 -20.26 10.77 -5.34
CA TRP A 99 -19.68 9.68 -4.59
C TRP A 99 -20.12 8.34 -5.16
N VAL A 100 -19.16 7.51 -5.54
CA VAL A 100 -19.38 6.10 -5.86
C VAL A 100 -19.12 5.31 -4.59
N GLY A 101 -20.16 4.71 -4.02
CA GLY A 101 -20.07 3.96 -2.78
C GLY A 101 -19.13 2.76 -2.88
N GLY A 102 -18.39 2.51 -1.81
CA GLY A 102 -17.63 1.28 -1.68
C GLY A 102 -18.56 0.07 -1.54
N HIS A 103 -18.08 -1.08 -1.98
CA HIS A 103 -18.83 -2.32 -1.91
C HIS A 103 -17.90 -3.54 -1.84
N TRP A 104 -18.43 -4.63 -1.32
CA TRP A 104 -17.76 -5.93 -1.33
C TRP A 104 -18.06 -6.65 -2.64
N GLY A 105 -17.01 -7.06 -3.35
CA GLY A 105 -17.09 -7.89 -4.55
C GLY A 105 -16.57 -9.29 -4.29
N HIS A 106 -17.18 -10.29 -4.94
CA HIS A 106 -16.68 -11.66 -4.88
C HIS A 106 -15.46 -11.82 -5.77
N ARG A 107 -14.38 -12.43 -5.24
CA ARG A 107 -13.16 -12.70 -5.99
C ARG A 107 -12.52 -14.01 -5.54
N GLY A 108 -12.42 -14.98 -6.45
CA GLY A 108 -11.91 -16.31 -6.11
C GLY A 108 -12.77 -17.00 -5.06
N HIS A 109 -12.17 -17.36 -3.93
CA HIS A 109 -12.84 -18.01 -2.82
C HIS A 109 -13.28 -17.07 -1.69
N GLY A 110 -13.15 -15.77 -1.89
CA GLY A 110 -13.43 -14.76 -0.86
C GLY A 110 -14.03 -13.48 -1.40
N TYR A 111 -14.05 -12.47 -0.56
CA TYR A 111 -14.59 -11.14 -0.87
C TYR A 111 -13.49 -10.10 -0.78
N VAL A 112 -13.56 -9.12 -1.68
CA VAL A 112 -12.64 -7.98 -1.75
C VAL A 112 -13.43 -6.70 -1.58
N TRP A 113 -12.98 -5.81 -0.72
CA TRP A 113 -13.54 -4.49 -0.58
C TRP A 113 -13.04 -3.57 -1.71
N MET A 114 -13.97 -3.02 -2.44
CA MET A 114 -13.71 -1.94 -3.39
C MET A 114 -14.09 -0.62 -2.74
N GLY A 115 -13.10 0.22 -2.40
CA GLY A 115 -13.29 1.48 -1.71
C GLY A 115 -14.15 2.47 -2.48
N GLY A 116 -14.92 3.29 -1.77
CA GLY A 116 -15.68 4.37 -2.37
C GLY A 116 -14.75 5.47 -2.89
N ARG A 117 -15.19 6.17 -3.95
CA ARG A 117 -14.40 7.26 -4.57
C ARG A 117 -15.28 8.38 -5.11
N TRP A 118 -14.70 9.55 -5.17
CA TRP A 118 -15.30 10.68 -5.87
C TRP A 118 -15.09 10.61 -7.39
N ARG A 119 -16.07 11.07 -8.12
CA ARG A 119 -16.03 11.28 -9.58
C ARG A 119 -16.45 12.69 -9.93
#